data_ee45b77f2f1098ac39d3651ca068d112
#
_entry.id   ee45b77f2f1098ac39d3651ca068d112
#
_cell.length_a   1.000
_cell.length_b   1.000
_cell.length_c   1.000
_cell.angle_alpha   90.00
_cell.angle_beta   90.00
_cell.angle_gamma   90.00
#
_symmetry.space_group_name_H-M   'P 1'
#
loop_
_entity.id
_entity.type
_entity.pdbx_description
1 polymer ?
#
loop_
_entity_poly.entity_id
_entity_poly.type
_entity_poly.pdbx_seq_one_letter_code
_entity_poly.pdbx_strand_id
1 'polypeptide(L)'
;MDKELYFGVDVSKKTLDLAYYDGETIDWKNAHIKVSNDDAGFKKIGSWIAKVGKDFGTFLFCMEYTGLYNQNFRLWLESKKYIYGMVEPRKMHHFEPDSPDDQRSLDRIKTDELDAFRIAIYCEQNHKKILRNPSKLPSPVYFKLKRLLAERKQNTKQSTLYKQQLHDICAYDTDLSVERKKLQLKNMQENQKAIDREIDSYMNEDASISKNYDLLTSIPGIGRIIALETIVLTENFTAISNPRKYACYIGIAPFKKESGT
;
A
#
# COMPACT_ATOMS: atom_id res chain seq x y z
N MET A 1 -19.74 21.31 -18.83
CA MET A 1 -19.04 20.27 -18.07
C MET A 1 -17.83 20.96 -17.48
N ASP A 2 -17.63 20.85 -16.17
CA ASP A 2 -16.42 21.38 -15.56
C ASP A 2 -15.22 20.63 -16.13
N LYS A 3 -14.20 21.37 -16.56
CA LYS A 3 -12.95 20.74 -17.03
C LYS A 3 -12.30 19.93 -15.92
N GLU A 4 -11.80 18.75 -16.25
CA GLU A 4 -11.11 17.85 -15.33
C GLU A 4 -9.59 17.96 -15.53
N LEU A 5 -8.83 17.91 -14.43
CA LEU A 5 -7.37 17.86 -14.45
C LEU A 5 -6.90 16.58 -13.78
N TYR A 6 -6.04 15.86 -14.46
CA TYR A 6 -5.59 14.52 -14.08
C TYR A 6 -4.15 14.59 -13.61
N PHE A 7 -3.91 14.08 -12.39
CA PHE A 7 -2.58 14.06 -11.79
C PHE A 7 -2.06 12.62 -11.70
N GLY A 8 -0.88 12.41 -12.24
CA GLY A 8 -0.10 11.20 -12.01
C GLY A 8 0.96 11.44 -10.95
N VAL A 9 1.16 10.46 -10.08
CA VAL A 9 2.08 10.57 -8.96
C VAL A 9 2.98 9.35 -8.93
N ASP A 10 4.27 9.54 -9.15
CA ASP A 10 5.27 8.55 -8.80
C ASP A 10 5.74 8.77 -7.37
N VAL A 11 5.69 7.70 -6.55
CA VAL A 11 5.88 7.79 -5.11
C VAL A 11 7.12 7.04 -4.68
N SER A 12 8.09 7.78 -4.17
CA SER A 12 9.25 7.21 -3.50
C SER A 12 9.22 7.43 -1.98
N LYS A 13 10.16 6.83 -1.28
CA LYS A 13 10.28 6.98 0.18
C LYS A 13 10.48 8.45 0.60
N LYS A 14 11.28 9.22 -0.15
CA LYS A 14 11.69 10.57 0.22
C LYS A 14 11.06 11.66 -0.63
N THR A 15 10.64 11.34 -1.85
CA THR A 15 10.15 12.30 -2.83
C THR A 15 8.87 11.84 -3.48
N LEU A 16 8.11 12.80 -3.97
CA LEU A 16 6.98 12.61 -4.87
C LEU A 16 7.28 13.37 -6.15
N ASP A 17 7.10 12.71 -7.26
CA ASP A 17 7.13 13.30 -8.58
C ASP A 17 5.68 13.35 -9.09
N LEU A 18 5.15 14.56 -9.33
CA LEU A 18 3.78 14.77 -9.80
C LEU A 18 3.81 15.39 -11.18
N ALA A 19 2.97 14.87 -12.07
CA ALA A 19 2.68 15.50 -13.34
C ALA A 19 1.17 15.66 -13.51
N TYR A 20 0.75 16.64 -14.30
CA TYR A 20 -0.64 16.77 -14.68
C TYR A 20 -0.85 16.61 -16.19
N TYR A 21 -2.05 16.23 -16.56
CA TYR A 21 -2.54 16.10 -17.92
C TYR A 21 -3.98 16.61 -18.00
N ASP A 22 -4.28 17.43 -19.00
CA ASP A 22 -5.60 18.06 -19.19
C ASP A 22 -6.42 17.42 -20.33
N GLY A 23 -5.90 16.33 -20.92
CA GLY A 23 -6.48 15.67 -22.08
C GLY A 23 -5.95 16.18 -23.43
N GLU A 24 -5.22 17.31 -23.45
CA GLU A 24 -4.77 17.96 -24.68
C GLU A 24 -3.27 18.30 -24.66
N THR A 25 -2.70 18.63 -23.49
CA THR A 25 -1.34 19.16 -23.36
C THR A 25 -0.28 18.06 -23.42
N ILE A 26 0.69 18.21 -24.33
CA ILE A 26 1.82 17.27 -24.49
C ILE A 26 3.09 17.80 -23.83
N ASP A 27 3.11 19.05 -23.30
CA ASP A 27 4.31 19.62 -22.67
C ASP A 27 4.51 19.10 -21.23
N TRP A 28 4.96 17.85 -21.15
CA TRP A 28 5.20 17.15 -19.89
C TRP A 28 6.32 17.81 -19.04
N LYS A 29 7.27 18.53 -19.65
CA LYS A 29 8.38 19.18 -18.94
C LYS A 29 7.92 20.32 -18.04
N ASN A 30 6.90 21.07 -18.49
CA ASN A 30 6.31 22.15 -17.71
C ASN A 30 5.13 21.70 -16.84
N ALA A 31 4.66 20.49 -17.03
CA ALA A 31 3.55 19.88 -16.30
C ALA A 31 3.98 19.05 -15.09
N HIS A 32 5.20 19.23 -14.58
CA HIS A 32 5.78 18.40 -13.52
C HIS A 32 6.26 19.22 -12.32
N ILE A 33 6.21 18.62 -11.14
CA ILE A 33 6.84 19.10 -9.90
C ILE A 33 7.41 17.94 -9.10
N LYS A 34 8.63 18.09 -8.59
CA LYS A 34 9.25 17.20 -7.63
C LYS A 34 9.28 17.82 -6.25
N VAL A 35 8.78 17.10 -5.23
CA VAL A 35 8.72 17.59 -3.85
C VAL A 35 9.13 16.51 -2.86
N SER A 36 9.37 16.88 -1.61
CA SER A 36 9.57 15.93 -0.50
C SER A 36 8.25 15.22 -0.15
N ASN A 37 8.36 13.93 0.25
CA ASN A 37 7.20 13.13 0.69
C ASN A 37 6.90 13.38 2.18
N ASP A 38 6.57 14.63 2.50
CA ASP A 38 6.26 15.14 3.84
C ASP A 38 5.31 16.35 3.77
N ASP A 39 4.93 16.89 4.93
CA ASP A 39 4.01 18.01 5.05
C ASP A 39 4.48 19.28 4.30
N ALA A 40 5.80 19.50 4.24
CA ALA A 40 6.36 20.64 3.51
C ALA A 40 6.18 20.48 1.99
N GLY A 41 6.42 19.26 1.48
CA GLY A 41 6.15 18.93 0.09
C GLY A 41 4.66 18.99 -0.24
N PHE A 42 3.80 18.51 0.63
CA PHE A 42 2.33 18.55 0.43
C PHE A 42 1.79 19.99 0.35
N LYS A 43 2.35 20.93 1.14
CA LYS A 43 2.02 22.36 1.02
C LYS A 43 2.42 22.93 -0.35
N LYS A 44 3.60 22.56 -0.87
CA LYS A 44 4.05 22.96 -2.20
C LYS A 44 3.13 22.41 -3.30
N ILE A 45 2.72 21.12 -3.18
CA ILE A 45 1.73 20.52 -4.08
C ILE A 45 0.44 21.33 -4.07
N GLY A 46 -0.11 21.66 -2.90
CA GLY A 46 -1.33 22.45 -2.78
C GLY A 46 -1.24 23.81 -3.48
N SER A 47 -0.13 24.51 -3.31
CA SER A 47 0.12 25.80 -3.99
C SER A 47 0.26 25.64 -5.50
N TRP A 48 0.90 24.57 -5.94
CA TRP A 48 1.07 24.25 -7.36
C TRP A 48 -0.27 23.92 -8.02
N ILE A 49 -1.08 23.06 -7.40
CA ILE A 49 -2.44 22.71 -7.87
C ILE A 49 -3.29 23.99 -7.99
N ALA A 50 -3.25 24.87 -6.98
CA ALA A 50 -4.00 26.14 -7.03
C ALA A 50 -3.57 27.05 -8.20
N LYS A 51 -2.31 26.94 -8.64
CA LYS A 51 -1.79 27.69 -9.78
C LYS A 51 -2.22 27.09 -11.13
N VAL A 52 -2.04 25.77 -11.29
CA VAL A 52 -2.30 25.07 -12.58
C VAL A 52 -3.78 24.74 -12.77
N GLY A 53 -4.53 24.61 -11.69
CA GLY A 53 -5.92 24.18 -11.70
C GLY A 53 -6.96 25.28 -11.71
N LYS A 54 -6.59 26.56 -11.99
CA LYS A 54 -7.52 27.70 -11.90
C LYS A 54 -8.78 27.57 -12.76
N ASP A 55 -8.65 26.92 -13.91
CA ASP A 55 -9.73 26.78 -14.90
C ASP A 55 -10.41 25.41 -14.85
N PHE A 56 -10.13 24.61 -13.80
CA PHE A 56 -10.60 23.24 -13.67
C PHE A 56 -11.48 23.08 -12.42
N GLY A 57 -12.61 22.35 -12.57
CA GLY A 57 -13.55 22.10 -11.48
C GLY A 57 -13.29 20.80 -10.72
N THR A 58 -12.64 19.82 -11.36
CA THR A 58 -12.40 18.50 -10.78
C THR A 58 -10.94 18.10 -10.91
N PHE A 59 -10.38 17.58 -9.81
CA PHE A 59 -9.02 17.07 -9.75
C PHE A 59 -9.04 15.57 -9.45
N LEU A 60 -8.46 14.77 -10.34
CA LEU A 60 -8.30 13.33 -10.16
C LEU A 60 -6.81 12.98 -10.03
N PHE A 61 -6.51 12.12 -9.08
CA PHE A 61 -5.14 11.65 -8.85
C PHE A 61 -5.04 10.15 -9.15
N CYS A 62 -3.96 9.74 -9.76
CA CYS A 62 -3.56 8.34 -9.87
C CYS A 62 -2.15 8.14 -9.36
N MET A 63 -1.89 7.03 -8.70
CA MET A 63 -0.56 6.63 -8.25
C MET A 63 -0.40 5.13 -8.25
N GLU A 64 0.84 4.66 -8.41
CA GLU A 64 1.14 3.25 -8.26
C GLU A 64 1.07 2.81 -6.80
N TYR A 65 0.73 1.53 -6.59
CA TYR A 65 0.75 0.94 -5.26
C TYR A 65 2.17 0.64 -4.81
N THR A 66 2.78 1.55 -4.07
CA THR A 66 4.15 1.46 -3.53
C THR A 66 4.21 1.06 -2.04
N GLY A 67 3.17 0.41 -1.55
CA GLY A 67 3.09 -0.05 -0.16
C GLY A 67 2.95 1.09 0.86
N LEU A 68 3.95 1.26 1.75
CA LEU A 68 3.84 2.23 2.85
C LEU A 68 4.12 3.68 2.43
N TYR A 69 4.85 3.90 1.34
CA TYR A 69 5.35 5.24 1.00
C TYR A 69 4.26 6.20 0.52
N ASN A 70 3.17 5.69 -0.03
CA ASN A 70 2.05 6.52 -0.48
C ASN A 70 1.04 6.87 0.62
N GLN A 71 1.17 6.30 1.83
CA GLN A 71 0.18 6.42 2.89
C GLN A 71 -0.03 7.88 3.35
N ASN A 72 1.05 8.61 3.63
CA ASN A 72 0.96 10.00 4.10
C ASN A 72 0.38 10.92 3.03
N PHE A 73 0.74 10.72 1.77
CA PHE A 73 0.18 11.49 0.67
C PHE A 73 -1.31 11.19 0.46
N ARG A 74 -1.74 9.95 0.58
CA ARG A 74 -3.17 9.56 0.54
C ARG A 74 -3.97 10.20 1.67
N LEU A 75 -3.42 10.22 2.90
CA LEU A 75 -4.02 10.93 4.04
C LEU A 75 -4.22 12.41 3.73
N TRP A 76 -3.21 13.04 3.12
CA TRP A 76 -3.31 14.42 2.70
C TRP A 76 -4.38 14.63 1.60
N LEU A 77 -4.44 13.77 0.58
CA LEU A 77 -5.49 13.83 -0.46
C LEU A 77 -6.89 13.72 0.14
N GLU A 78 -7.11 12.78 1.07
CA GLU A 78 -8.40 12.62 1.76
C GLU A 78 -8.74 13.82 2.64
N SER A 79 -7.75 14.43 3.32
CA SER A 79 -7.96 15.67 4.09
C SER A 79 -8.40 16.84 3.23
N LYS A 80 -8.00 16.85 1.95
CA LYS A 80 -8.38 17.85 0.93
C LYS A 80 -9.62 17.45 0.13
N LYS A 81 -10.19 16.26 0.40
CA LYS A 81 -11.31 15.67 -0.34
C LYS A 81 -11.03 15.46 -1.83
N TYR A 82 -9.77 15.27 -2.20
CA TYR A 82 -9.39 14.92 -3.55
C TYR A 82 -9.71 13.45 -3.86
N ILE A 83 -10.17 13.21 -5.10
CA ILE A 83 -10.47 11.87 -5.59
C ILE A 83 -9.20 11.24 -6.14
N TYR A 84 -8.91 9.99 -5.78
CA TYR A 84 -7.74 9.28 -6.29
C TYR A 84 -8.01 7.81 -6.60
N GLY A 85 -7.23 7.28 -7.55
CA GLY A 85 -7.16 5.87 -7.90
C GLY A 85 -5.78 5.27 -7.62
N MET A 86 -5.75 4.03 -7.13
CA MET A 86 -4.52 3.24 -7.02
C MET A 86 -4.39 2.34 -8.22
N VAL A 87 -3.19 2.29 -8.81
CA VAL A 87 -2.88 1.49 -10.00
C VAL A 87 -1.95 0.36 -9.61
N GLU A 88 -2.23 -0.83 -10.10
CA GLU A 88 -1.33 -1.97 -9.94
C GLU A 88 -0.09 -1.78 -10.83
N PRO A 89 1.15 -1.99 -10.34
CA PRO A 89 2.36 -1.84 -11.13
C PRO A 89 2.36 -2.62 -12.45
N ARG A 90 1.76 -3.83 -12.44
CA ARG A 90 1.63 -4.65 -13.66
C ARG A 90 0.81 -3.96 -14.76
N LYS A 91 -0.22 -3.20 -14.39
CA LYS A 91 -1.03 -2.46 -15.38
C LYS A 91 -0.26 -1.30 -15.97
N MET A 92 0.55 -0.62 -15.16
CA MET A 92 1.42 0.45 -15.65
C MET A 92 2.52 -0.08 -16.59
N HIS A 93 3.09 -1.25 -16.27
CA HIS A 93 4.11 -1.88 -17.12
C HIS A 93 3.59 -2.22 -18.53
N HIS A 94 2.32 -2.58 -18.66
CA HIS A 94 1.67 -2.90 -19.95
C HIS A 94 0.84 -1.75 -20.51
N PHE A 95 0.89 -0.58 -19.88
CA PHE A 95 0.16 0.59 -20.33
C PHE A 95 0.93 1.29 -21.44
N GLU A 96 0.38 1.20 -22.65
CA GLU A 96 0.82 1.99 -23.79
C GLU A 96 -0.21 3.11 -23.97
N PRO A 97 0.20 4.40 -23.85
CA PRO A 97 -0.74 5.50 -24.08
C PRO A 97 -1.23 5.51 -25.53
N ASP A 98 -2.54 5.68 -25.72
CA ASP A 98 -3.17 5.89 -27.05
C ASP A 98 -2.81 7.28 -27.58
N SER A 99 -1.59 7.51 -28.03
CA SER A 99 -1.19 8.83 -28.49
C SER A 99 -0.19 8.78 -29.66
N PRO A 100 -0.22 9.79 -30.55
CA PRO A 100 0.54 9.76 -31.79
C PRO A 100 2.04 9.77 -31.60
N ASP A 101 2.74 9.43 -32.64
CA ASP A 101 4.18 9.20 -32.91
C ASP A 101 5.27 9.69 -31.94
N ASP A 102 5.07 10.73 -31.15
CA ASP A 102 6.08 11.28 -30.23
C ASP A 102 6.20 10.49 -28.90
N GLN A 103 5.22 9.68 -28.53
CA GLN A 103 5.23 8.96 -27.24
C GLN A 103 6.02 7.64 -27.30
N ARG A 104 6.27 7.06 -28.48
CA ARG A 104 7.18 5.91 -28.62
C ARG A 104 8.63 6.24 -28.25
N SER A 105 8.99 7.54 -28.25
CA SER A 105 10.29 8.00 -27.75
C SER A 105 10.37 7.99 -26.21
N LEU A 106 9.24 8.05 -25.50
CA LEU A 106 9.18 8.03 -24.03
C LEU A 106 9.47 6.65 -23.46
N ASP A 107 9.21 5.57 -24.19
CA ASP A 107 9.47 4.19 -23.73
C ASP A 107 10.97 3.85 -23.57
N ARG A 108 11.86 4.66 -24.13
CA ARG A 108 13.32 4.49 -24.06
C ARG A 108 13.98 5.24 -22.92
N ILE A 109 13.31 6.25 -22.34
CA ILE A 109 13.86 7.09 -21.28
C ILE A 109 13.04 6.87 -20.03
N LYS A 110 13.61 6.17 -19.06
CA LYS A 110 12.98 6.00 -17.74
C LYS A 110 13.43 7.12 -16.81
N THR A 111 12.53 8.07 -16.52
CA THR A 111 12.73 9.11 -15.51
C THR A 111 11.47 9.21 -14.65
N ASP A 112 11.62 9.56 -13.38
CA ASP A 112 10.50 9.71 -12.43
C ASP A 112 9.44 10.71 -12.96
N GLU A 113 9.88 11.74 -13.70
CA GLU A 113 9.00 12.74 -14.34
C GLU A 113 8.10 12.12 -15.41
N LEU A 114 8.68 11.27 -16.27
CA LEU A 114 7.94 10.57 -17.32
C LEU A 114 7.01 9.52 -16.75
N ASP A 115 7.43 8.82 -15.72
CA ASP A 115 6.58 7.84 -15.04
C ASP A 115 5.38 8.53 -14.41
N ALA A 116 5.57 9.70 -13.75
CA ALA A 116 4.45 10.50 -13.24
C ALA A 116 3.51 10.97 -14.36
N PHE A 117 4.04 11.41 -15.51
CA PHE A 117 3.22 11.84 -16.64
C PHE A 117 2.44 10.68 -17.28
N ARG A 118 3.06 9.51 -17.45
CA ARG A 118 2.36 8.29 -17.91
C ARG A 118 1.21 7.91 -16.98
N ILE A 119 1.40 8.04 -15.66
CA ILE A 119 0.35 7.81 -14.68
C ILE A 119 -0.79 8.85 -14.83
N ALA A 120 -0.48 10.11 -15.18
CA ALA A 120 -1.50 11.14 -15.43
C ALA A 120 -2.35 10.82 -16.66
N ILE A 121 -1.74 10.36 -17.76
CA ILE A 121 -2.47 9.90 -18.95
C ILE A 121 -3.33 8.66 -18.60
N TYR A 122 -2.80 7.71 -17.84
CA TYR A 122 -3.57 6.57 -17.37
C TYR A 122 -4.79 7.03 -16.54
N CYS A 123 -4.61 8.05 -15.70
CA CYS A 123 -5.68 8.63 -14.90
C CYS A 123 -6.80 9.17 -15.79
N GLU A 124 -6.48 9.91 -16.82
CA GLU A 124 -7.43 10.43 -17.82
C GLU A 124 -8.17 9.28 -18.50
N GLN A 125 -7.49 8.31 -19.08
CA GLN A 125 -8.12 7.19 -19.81
C GLN A 125 -9.01 6.31 -18.92
N ASN A 126 -8.75 6.29 -17.61
CA ASN A 126 -9.51 5.50 -16.63
C ASN A 126 -10.40 6.35 -15.70
N HIS A 127 -10.58 7.66 -15.96
CA HIS A 127 -11.28 8.58 -15.05
C HIS A 127 -12.67 8.11 -14.65
N LYS A 128 -13.49 7.63 -15.62
CA LYS A 128 -14.84 7.12 -15.34
C LYS A 128 -14.86 5.96 -14.36
N LYS A 129 -13.83 5.08 -14.42
CA LYS A 129 -13.70 3.95 -13.51
C LYS A 129 -13.27 4.40 -12.12
N ILE A 130 -12.34 5.37 -12.05
CA ILE A 130 -11.86 5.95 -10.79
C ILE A 130 -13.00 6.69 -10.09
N LEU A 131 -13.76 7.50 -10.81
CA LEU A 131 -14.92 8.22 -10.28
C LEU A 131 -16.01 7.29 -9.74
N ARG A 132 -16.27 6.15 -10.41
CA ARG A 132 -17.24 5.16 -9.94
C ARG A 132 -16.79 4.40 -8.70
N ASN A 133 -15.49 4.19 -8.54
CA ASN A 133 -14.92 3.43 -7.43
C ASN A 133 -13.59 4.05 -6.99
N PRO A 134 -13.62 5.23 -6.36
CA PRO A 134 -12.42 5.89 -5.89
C PRO A 134 -11.73 5.06 -4.81
N SER A 135 -10.42 5.08 -4.83
CA SER A 135 -9.62 4.46 -3.78
C SER A 135 -9.81 5.23 -2.48
N LYS A 136 -9.80 4.51 -1.37
CA LYS A 136 -9.87 5.08 -0.02
C LYS A 136 -8.79 4.45 0.84
N LEU A 137 -8.34 5.17 1.84
CA LEU A 137 -7.53 4.58 2.88
C LEU A 137 -8.37 3.60 3.71
N PRO A 138 -7.81 2.45 4.11
CA PRO A 138 -8.41 1.63 5.14
C PRO A 138 -8.66 2.44 6.41
N SER A 139 -9.65 2.03 7.22
CA SER A 139 -9.81 2.59 8.56
C SER A 139 -8.49 2.49 9.34
N PRO A 140 -8.14 3.49 10.16
CA PRO A 140 -6.89 3.49 10.95
C PRO A 140 -6.67 2.22 11.77
N VAL A 141 -7.74 1.55 12.21
CA VAL A 141 -7.64 0.29 12.96
C VAL A 141 -6.98 -0.82 12.14
N TYR A 142 -7.28 -0.96 10.84
CA TYR A 142 -6.66 -1.98 9.99
C TYR A 142 -5.17 -1.69 9.74
N PHE A 143 -4.78 -0.42 9.65
CA PHE A 143 -3.37 -0.04 9.57
C PHE A 143 -2.62 -0.42 10.85
N LYS A 144 -3.19 -0.11 12.01
CA LYS A 144 -2.59 -0.44 13.31
C LYS A 144 -2.46 -1.95 13.46
N LEU A 145 -3.52 -2.71 13.21
CA LEU A 145 -3.51 -4.17 13.25
C LEU A 145 -2.50 -4.76 12.26
N LYS A 146 -2.42 -4.22 11.03
CA LYS A 146 -1.43 -4.68 10.04
C LYS A 146 0.01 -4.47 10.51
N ARG A 147 0.30 -3.34 11.15
CA ARG A 147 1.63 -3.04 11.71
C ARG A 147 1.97 -3.98 12.86
N LEU A 148 1.04 -4.17 13.78
CA LEU A 148 1.20 -5.08 14.92
C LEU A 148 1.38 -6.55 14.49
N LEU A 149 0.64 -7.01 13.48
CA LEU A 149 0.83 -8.36 12.91
C LEU A 149 2.20 -8.53 12.25
N ALA A 150 2.70 -7.51 11.55
CA ALA A 150 4.05 -7.52 10.98
C ALA A 150 5.13 -7.55 12.08
N GLU A 151 4.99 -6.74 13.12
CA GLU A 151 5.87 -6.71 14.28
C GLU A 151 5.85 -8.06 15.02
N ARG A 152 4.65 -8.60 15.27
CA ARG A 152 4.47 -9.93 15.85
C ARG A 152 5.20 -11.02 15.07
N LYS A 153 5.05 -11.02 13.75
CA LYS A 153 5.72 -11.97 12.84
C LYS A 153 7.25 -11.86 12.94
N GLN A 154 7.78 -10.65 12.96
CA GLN A 154 9.21 -10.40 13.12
C GLN A 154 9.71 -10.88 14.47
N ASN A 155 9.00 -10.55 15.56
CA ASN A 155 9.32 -10.97 16.91
C ASN A 155 9.32 -12.51 17.06
N THR A 156 8.33 -13.18 16.47
CA THR A 156 8.26 -14.66 16.45
C THR A 156 9.45 -15.26 15.71
N LYS A 157 9.84 -14.69 14.55
CA LYS A 157 11.00 -15.15 13.79
C LYS A 157 12.30 -15.03 14.60
N GLN A 158 12.52 -13.89 15.27
CA GLN A 158 13.68 -13.68 16.12
C GLN A 158 13.71 -14.62 17.33
N SER A 159 12.56 -14.81 17.99
CA SER A 159 12.40 -15.75 19.09
C SER A 159 12.76 -17.19 18.67
N THR A 160 12.35 -17.60 17.48
CA THR A 160 12.70 -18.92 16.92
C THR A 160 14.19 -19.07 16.69
N LEU A 161 14.86 -18.04 16.19
CA LEU A 161 16.32 -18.05 16.01
C LEU A 161 17.06 -18.20 17.35
N TYR A 162 16.64 -17.48 18.39
CA TYR A 162 17.24 -17.63 19.71
C TYR A 162 16.99 -19.02 20.32
N LYS A 163 15.80 -19.61 20.12
CA LYS A 163 15.52 -20.99 20.55
C LYS A 163 16.42 -22.00 19.86
N GLN A 164 16.64 -21.86 18.54
CA GLN A 164 17.55 -22.72 17.80
C GLN A 164 18.99 -22.58 18.30
N GLN A 165 19.49 -21.34 18.46
CA GLN A 165 20.83 -21.09 18.99
C GLN A 165 21.03 -21.62 20.42
N LEU A 166 20.00 -21.64 21.25
CA LEU A 166 20.04 -22.20 22.59
C LEU A 166 19.91 -23.73 22.60
N HIS A 167 19.33 -24.32 21.56
CA HIS A 167 19.30 -25.76 21.36
C HIS A 167 20.65 -26.30 20.88
N ASP A 168 21.37 -25.52 20.07
CA ASP A 168 22.60 -25.92 19.40
C ASP A 168 23.88 -25.47 20.19
N ILE A 169 23.76 -25.31 21.52
CA ILE A 169 24.89 -24.95 22.40
C ILE A 169 25.95 -26.04 22.34
N CYS A 170 27.20 -25.64 22.18
CA CYS A 170 28.35 -26.53 22.15
C CYS A 170 29.41 -26.16 23.27
N ALA A 171 30.40 -27.00 23.40
CA ALA A 171 31.45 -26.83 24.43
C ALA A 171 32.29 -25.52 24.31
N TYR A 172 32.21 -24.82 23.19
CA TYR A 172 32.90 -23.55 22.96
C TYR A 172 32.03 -22.32 23.23
N ASP A 173 30.72 -22.50 23.52
CA ASP A 173 29.84 -21.40 23.93
C ASP A 173 30.20 -20.97 25.36
N THR A 174 30.41 -19.67 25.56
CA THR A 174 30.67 -19.13 26.90
C THR A 174 29.36 -18.99 27.68
N ASP A 175 29.41 -19.19 29.02
CA ASP A 175 28.24 -19.00 29.88
C ASP A 175 27.56 -17.64 29.69
N LEU A 176 28.36 -16.57 29.58
CA LEU A 176 27.86 -15.22 29.33
C LEU A 176 27.15 -15.07 27.98
N SER A 177 27.59 -15.81 26.95
CA SER A 177 26.90 -15.83 25.66
C SER A 177 25.54 -16.50 25.77
N VAL A 178 25.49 -17.63 26.47
CA VAL A 178 24.26 -18.38 26.71
C VAL A 178 23.25 -17.57 27.53
N GLU A 179 23.71 -16.90 28.59
CA GLU A 179 22.89 -16.01 29.42
C GLU A 179 22.28 -14.85 28.60
N ARG A 180 23.10 -14.19 27.77
CA ARG A 180 22.61 -13.12 26.90
C ARG A 180 21.51 -13.63 25.93
N LYS A 181 21.70 -14.80 25.32
CA LYS A 181 20.70 -15.43 24.44
C LYS A 181 19.40 -15.75 25.19
N LYS A 182 19.49 -16.27 26.43
CA LYS A 182 18.31 -16.55 27.28
C LYS A 182 17.57 -15.25 27.64
N LEU A 183 18.28 -14.18 27.97
CA LEU A 183 17.69 -12.89 28.27
C LEU A 183 16.96 -12.31 27.05
N GLN A 184 17.58 -12.37 25.86
CA GLN A 184 16.95 -11.92 24.62
C GLN A 184 15.67 -12.73 24.33
N LEU A 185 15.72 -14.04 24.47
CA LEU A 185 14.54 -14.90 24.29
C LEU A 185 13.40 -14.51 25.26
N LYS A 186 13.73 -14.26 26.53
CA LYS A 186 12.75 -13.81 27.53
C LYS A 186 12.12 -12.47 27.10
N ASN A 187 12.94 -11.48 26.70
CA ASN A 187 12.44 -10.20 26.22
C ASN A 187 11.54 -10.34 25.01
N MET A 188 11.87 -11.24 24.05
CA MET A 188 11.03 -11.50 22.88
C MET A 188 9.68 -12.11 23.30
N GLN A 189 9.63 -12.97 24.30
CA GLN A 189 8.40 -13.56 24.81
C GLN A 189 7.51 -12.53 25.52
N GLU A 190 8.11 -11.61 26.28
CA GLU A 190 7.39 -10.50 26.93
C GLU A 190 6.84 -9.53 25.90
N ASN A 191 7.62 -9.15 24.91
CA ASN A 191 7.18 -8.32 23.78
C ASN A 191 6.03 -8.96 23.01
N GLN A 192 6.10 -10.29 22.78
CA GLN A 192 5.04 -11.03 22.11
C GLN A 192 3.70 -10.91 22.85
N LYS A 193 3.72 -11.03 24.18
CA LYS A 193 2.51 -10.86 25.02
C LYS A 193 2.00 -9.43 25.01
N ALA A 194 2.90 -8.43 24.93
CA ALA A 194 2.49 -7.03 24.84
C ALA A 194 1.82 -6.72 23.50
N ILE A 195 2.41 -7.16 22.40
CA ILE A 195 1.85 -7.02 21.05
C ILE A 195 0.48 -7.70 20.96
N ASP A 196 0.35 -8.93 21.49
CA ASP A 196 -0.91 -9.67 21.47
C ASP A 196 -2.02 -8.95 22.25
N ARG A 197 -1.69 -8.33 23.41
CA ARG A 197 -2.64 -7.50 24.18
C ARG A 197 -3.06 -6.24 23.42
N GLU A 198 -2.14 -5.60 22.74
CA GLU A 198 -2.45 -4.41 21.93
C GLU A 198 -3.34 -4.75 20.73
N ILE A 199 -3.10 -5.88 20.07
CA ILE A 199 -3.99 -6.42 19.02
C ILE A 199 -5.40 -6.64 19.58
N ASP A 200 -5.54 -7.27 20.76
CA ASP A 200 -6.84 -7.51 21.40
C ASP A 200 -7.57 -6.21 21.71
N SER A 201 -6.85 -5.18 22.16
CA SER A 201 -7.44 -3.85 22.42
C SER A 201 -8.07 -3.29 21.15
N TYR A 202 -7.33 -3.24 20.03
CA TYR A 202 -7.88 -2.72 18.78
C TYR A 202 -8.99 -3.58 18.18
N MET A 203 -8.97 -4.89 18.38
CA MET A 203 -10.06 -5.75 17.96
C MET A 203 -11.36 -5.44 18.73
N ASN A 204 -11.24 -5.17 20.02
CA ASN A 204 -12.39 -4.90 20.88
C ASN A 204 -12.99 -3.49 20.70
N GLU A 205 -12.25 -2.57 20.07
CA GLU A 205 -12.77 -1.23 19.73
C GLU A 205 -13.83 -1.28 18.62
N ASP A 206 -13.87 -2.35 17.81
CA ASP A 206 -14.83 -2.51 16.72
C ASP A 206 -15.59 -3.84 16.83
N ALA A 207 -16.86 -3.76 17.20
CA ALA A 207 -17.73 -4.93 17.39
C ALA A 207 -17.88 -5.78 16.10
N SER A 208 -17.73 -5.19 14.91
CA SER A 208 -17.80 -5.92 13.65
C SER A 208 -16.54 -6.78 13.42
N ILE A 209 -15.39 -6.27 13.86
CA ILE A 209 -14.11 -7.01 13.83
C ILE A 209 -14.19 -8.20 14.80
N SER A 210 -14.60 -7.96 16.05
CA SER A 210 -14.75 -9.03 17.05
C SER A 210 -15.69 -10.12 16.56
N LYS A 211 -16.85 -9.76 16.04
CA LYS A 211 -17.83 -10.73 15.52
C LYS A 211 -17.25 -11.58 14.39
N ASN A 212 -16.58 -10.96 13.41
CA ASN A 212 -16.01 -11.71 12.29
C ASN A 212 -14.78 -12.53 12.70
N TYR A 213 -14.03 -12.10 13.70
CA TYR A 213 -12.96 -12.87 14.30
C TYR A 213 -13.49 -14.16 14.94
N ASP A 214 -14.55 -14.06 15.73
CA ASP A 214 -15.19 -15.23 16.36
C ASP A 214 -15.74 -16.20 15.30
N LEU A 215 -16.39 -15.68 14.25
CA LEU A 215 -16.87 -16.50 13.14
C LEU A 215 -15.72 -17.20 12.41
N LEU A 216 -14.61 -16.53 12.14
CA LEU A 216 -13.46 -17.14 11.49
C LEU A 216 -12.80 -18.22 12.36
N THR A 217 -12.62 -17.93 13.65
CA THR A 217 -11.97 -18.86 14.57
C THR A 217 -12.85 -20.06 14.94
N SER A 218 -14.17 -20.00 14.72
CA SER A 218 -15.06 -21.17 14.84
C SER A 218 -14.85 -22.22 13.74
N ILE A 219 -14.16 -21.86 12.65
CA ILE A 219 -13.88 -22.77 11.53
C ILE A 219 -12.65 -23.62 11.88
N PRO A 220 -12.75 -24.98 11.88
CA PRO A 220 -11.60 -25.84 12.13
C PRO A 220 -10.43 -25.52 11.20
N GLY A 221 -9.24 -25.35 11.78
CA GLY A 221 -8.02 -25.00 11.04
C GLY A 221 -7.75 -23.49 10.88
N ILE A 222 -8.69 -22.62 11.19
CA ILE A 222 -8.46 -21.17 11.23
C ILE A 222 -8.10 -20.76 12.67
N GLY A 223 -6.81 -20.59 12.90
CA GLY A 223 -6.31 -20.06 14.17
C GLY A 223 -6.30 -18.52 14.19
N ARG A 224 -6.03 -17.99 15.40
CA ARG A 224 -5.99 -16.53 15.69
C ARG A 224 -5.31 -15.70 14.60
N ILE A 225 -4.11 -16.08 14.17
CA ILE A 225 -3.31 -15.27 13.24
C ILE A 225 -3.92 -15.27 11.84
N ILE A 226 -4.39 -16.41 11.36
CA ILE A 226 -5.05 -16.53 10.06
C ILE A 226 -6.33 -15.67 10.05
N ALA A 227 -7.12 -15.72 11.11
CA ALA A 227 -8.33 -14.90 11.25
C ALA A 227 -8.01 -13.41 11.19
N LEU A 228 -7.02 -12.95 11.97
CA LEU A 228 -6.59 -11.55 12.00
C LEU A 228 -6.01 -11.07 10.67
N GLU A 229 -5.13 -11.86 10.05
CA GLU A 229 -4.58 -11.55 8.73
C GLU A 229 -5.70 -11.45 7.68
N THR A 230 -6.68 -12.35 7.71
CA THR A 230 -7.84 -12.31 6.81
C THR A 230 -8.65 -11.04 7.01
N ILE A 231 -8.99 -10.67 8.24
CA ILE A 231 -9.73 -9.44 8.56
C ILE A 231 -8.97 -8.21 8.08
N VAL A 232 -7.68 -8.14 8.35
CA VAL A 232 -6.85 -6.98 7.96
C VAL A 232 -6.68 -6.89 6.45
N LEU A 233 -6.43 -8.00 5.76
CA LEU A 233 -6.24 -8.03 4.30
C LEU A 233 -7.51 -7.70 3.54
N THR A 234 -8.66 -8.10 4.05
CA THR A 234 -9.95 -7.87 3.42
C THR A 234 -10.63 -6.60 3.91
N GLU A 235 -10.03 -5.87 4.85
CA GLU A 235 -10.66 -4.76 5.58
C GLU A 235 -12.05 -5.18 6.10
N ASN A 236 -12.05 -6.27 6.84
CA ASN A 236 -13.27 -6.90 7.35
C ASN A 236 -14.29 -7.24 6.24
N PHE A 237 -13.80 -7.80 5.13
CA PHE A 237 -14.57 -8.21 3.94
C PHE A 237 -15.17 -7.05 3.13
N THR A 238 -14.78 -5.83 3.38
CA THR A 238 -15.23 -4.66 2.60
C THR A 238 -14.39 -4.43 1.34
N ALA A 239 -13.07 -4.52 1.42
CA ALA A 239 -12.17 -4.35 0.28
C ALA A 239 -12.12 -5.59 -0.63
N ILE A 240 -12.14 -6.78 -0.05
CA ILE A 240 -12.17 -8.06 -0.78
C ILE A 240 -13.32 -8.91 -0.23
N SER A 241 -14.48 -8.82 -0.86
CA SER A 241 -15.67 -9.61 -0.52
C SER A 241 -15.82 -10.93 -1.30
N ASN A 242 -15.08 -11.07 -2.42
CA ASN A 242 -15.16 -12.26 -3.28
C ASN A 242 -14.11 -13.29 -2.89
N PRO A 243 -14.51 -14.55 -2.53
CA PRO A 243 -13.57 -15.60 -2.11
C PRO A 243 -12.53 -15.97 -3.16
N ARG A 244 -12.87 -15.94 -4.45
CA ARG A 244 -11.92 -16.23 -5.54
C ARG A 244 -10.85 -15.14 -5.64
N LYS A 245 -11.23 -13.86 -5.50
CA LYS A 245 -10.27 -12.75 -5.45
C LYS A 245 -9.36 -12.87 -4.24
N TYR A 246 -9.90 -13.26 -3.09
CA TYR A 246 -9.10 -13.51 -1.90
C TYR A 246 -8.10 -14.65 -2.11
N ALA A 247 -8.54 -15.80 -2.65
CA ALA A 247 -7.67 -16.93 -2.97
C ALA A 247 -6.54 -16.55 -3.95
N CYS A 248 -6.84 -15.73 -4.98
CA CYS A 248 -5.82 -15.19 -5.88
C CYS A 248 -4.83 -14.28 -5.14
N TYR A 249 -5.32 -13.42 -4.26
CA TYR A 249 -4.51 -12.46 -3.52
C TYR A 249 -3.51 -13.14 -2.57
N ILE A 250 -3.95 -14.18 -1.86
CA ILE A 250 -3.09 -14.95 -0.94
C ILE A 250 -2.28 -16.05 -1.64
N GLY A 251 -2.40 -16.19 -2.97
CA GLY A 251 -1.57 -17.07 -3.78
C GLY A 251 -1.94 -18.55 -3.75
N ILE A 252 -3.15 -18.91 -3.27
CA ILE A 252 -3.62 -20.32 -3.22
C ILE A 252 -4.52 -20.70 -4.41
N ALA A 253 -4.91 -19.74 -5.26
CA ALA A 253 -5.70 -20.04 -6.45
C ALA A 253 -4.82 -20.75 -7.49
N PRO A 254 -5.27 -21.89 -8.06
CA PRO A 254 -4.56 -22.53 -9.15
C PRO A 254 -4.70 -21.68 -10.42
N PHE A 255 -3.58 -21.17 -10.93
CA PHE A 255 -3.52 -20.57 -12.26
C PHE A 255 -3.08 -21.64 -13.26
N LYS A 256 -3.95 -21.97 -14.22
CA LYS A 256 -3.54 -22.79 -15.36
C LYS A 256 -2.51 -21.99 -16.18
N LYS A 257 -1.31 -22.53 -16.29
CA LYS A 257 -0.35 -22.11 -17.33
C LYS A 257 -0.60 -23.03 -18.51
N GLU A 258 -1.38 -22.59 -19.47
CA GLU A 258 -1.47 -23.24 -20.77
C GLU A 258 -0.44 -22.56 -21.67
N SER A 259 0.62 -23.28 -22.01
CA SER A 259 1.47 -22.93 -23.15
C SER A 259 0.65 -23.33 -24.38
N GLY A 260 0.17 -22.33 -25.14
CA GLY A 260 -0.44 -22.59 -26.44
C GLY A 260 0.53 -23.35 -27.33
N THR A 261 0.13 -24.49 -27.82
CA THR A 261 0.68 -25.16 -29.02
C THR A 261 0.12 -24.47 -30.23
#